data_e32b02ae440941bbd18f9ba66c0a5a52
#
_entry.id   e32b02ae440941bbd18f9ba66c0a5a52
#
_cell.length_a   1.000
_cell.length_b   1.000
_cell.length_c   1.000
_cell.angle_alpha   90.00
_cell.angle_beta   90.00
_cell.angle_gamma   90.00
#
_symmetry.space_group_name_H-M   'P 1'
#
loop_
_entity.id
_entity.type
_entity.pdbx_description
1 polymer ?
#
loop_
_entity_poly.entity_id
_entity_poly.type
_entity_poly.pdbx_seq_one_letter_code
_entity_poly.pdbx_strand_id
1 'polypeptide(L)'
;YDVIIFTSQSAAKFGAPYLQKHASKNLNLLIMAIGLATQRVLNEYGLVSEVPSGFNSAGLAELIEQGKHRKCLIFCGGKQPQLNLHTQIKLDTFSCYRVVDEESVELSNITGNRKAIFLIYNIQTLEVLMRYSQAADLEKMNLIVASPRIQEAAFNHGIKGCIVAESPHDEEMTEAAIKLARS
;
A
#
# COMPACT_ATOMS: atom_id res chain seq x y z
N TYR A 1 -15.27 -3.76 -20.05
CA TYR A 1 -15.14 -4.07 -18.63
C TYR A 1 -16.36 -3.60 -17.87
N ASP A 2 -16.79 -4.40 -16.91
CA ASP A 2 -17.91 -4.11 -16.01
C ASP A 2 -17.40 -3.42 -14.74
N VAL A 3 -16.17 -3.76 -14.32
CA VAL A 3 -15.53 -3.27 -13.09
C VAL A 3 -14.11 -2.81 -13.38
N ILE A 4 -13.75 -1.66 -12.81
CA ILE A 4 -12.38 -1.17 -12.75
C ILE A 4 -11.95 -1.12 -11.28
N ILE A 5 -10.79 -1.68 -10.97
CA ILE A 5 -10.27 -1.78 -9.61
C ILE A 5 -8.96 -1.04 -9.48
N PHE A 6 -8.82 -0.20 -8.46
CA PHE A 6 -7.58 0.48 -8.11
C PHE A 6 -7.04 -0.08 -6.79
N THR A 7 -5.84 -0.65 -6.85
CA THR A 7 -5.23 -1.35 -5.70
C THR A 7 -4.30 -0.49 -4.85
N SER A 8 -4.15 0.79 -5.18
CA SER A 8 -3.33 1.74 -4.41
C SER A 8 -3.61 3.18 -4.83
N GLN A 9 -3.20 4.14 -3.99
CA GLN A 9 -3.23 5.57 -4.34
C GLN A 9 -2.42 5.86 -5.61
N SER A 10 -1.24 5.23 -5.77
CA SER A 10 -0.43 5.37 -6.98
C SER A 10 -1.15 4.83 -8.22
N ALA A 11 -1.83 3.68 -8.10
CA ALA A 11 -2.64 3.16 -9.20
C ALA A 11 -3.76 4.14 -9.58
N ALA A 12 -4.44 4.74 -8.60
CA ALA A 12 -5.44 5.78 -8.83
C ALA A 12 -4.83 7.02 -9.51
N LYS A 13 -3.73 7.54 -8.97
CA LYS A 13 -3.05 8.73 -9.51
C LYS A 13 -2.64 8.57 -10.98
N PHE A 14 -2.09 7.40 -11.34
CA PHE A 14 -1.62 7.15 -12.71
C PHE A 14 -2.70 6.63 -13.65
N GLY A 15 -3.72 5.93 -13.14
CA GLY A 15 -4.79 5.32 -13.94
C GLY A 15 -6.03 6.19 -14.12
N ALA A 16 -6.41 7.00 -13.11
CA ALA A 16 -7.62 7.82 -13.17
C ALA A 16 -7.69 8.80 -14.36
N PRO A 17 -6.59 9.47 -14.78
CA PRO A 17 -6.64 10.37 -15.94
C PRO A 17 -7.10 9.70 -17.24
N TYR A 18 -6.78 8.40 -17.41
CA TYR A 18 -7.23 7.63 -18.57
C TYR A 18 -8.73 7.32 -18.50
N LEU A 19 -9.22 7.01 -17.31
CA LEU A 19 -10.65 6.73 -17.11
C LEU A 19 -11.51 7.98 -17.22
N GLN A 20 -11.06 9.12 -16.72
CA GLN A 20 -11.80 10.38 -16.78
C GLN A 20 -12.24 10.72 -18.21
N LYS A 21 -11.42 10.39 -19.23
CA LYS A 21 -11.73 10.60 -20.65
C LYS A 21 -12.77 9.61 -21.19
N HIS A 22 -12.99 8.48 -20.53
CA HIS A 22 -13.78 7.36 -21.07
C HIS A 22 -14.95 6.93 -20.16
N ALA A 23 -14.92 7.19 -18.87
CA ALA A 23 -15.95 6.77 -17.92
C ALA A 23 -17.31 7.44 -18.18
N SER A 24 -17.34 8.66 -18.68
CA SER A 24 -18.55 9.39 -19.04
C SER A 24 -19.39 8.71 -20.12
N LYS A 25 -18.82 7.72 -20.83
CA LYS A 25 -19.49 7.00 -21.94
C LYS A 25 -20.11 5.67 -21.51
N ASN A 26 -19.81 5.16 -20.31
CA ASN A 26 -20.31 3.88 -19.82
C ASN A 26 -20.95 4.03 -18.45
N LEU A 27 -22.29 4.21 -18.45
CA LEU A 27 -23.10 4.40 -17.25
C LEU A 27 -23.13 3.17 -16.30
N ASN A 28 -22.68 2.00 -16.77
CA ASN A 28 -22.71 0.75 -16.00
C ASN A 28 -21.33 0.33 -15.50
N LEU A 29 -20.32 1.19 -15.61
CA LEU A 29 -18.98 0.89 -15.16
C LEU A 29 -18.87 1.13 -13.66
N LEU A 30 -18.66 0.05 -12.89
CA LEU A 30 -18.37 0.14 -11.46
C LEU A 30 -16.87 0.41 -11.24
N ILE A 31 -16.55 1.38 -10.40
CA ILE A 31 -15.18 1.67 -9.99
C ILE A 31 -15.03 1.27 -8.53
N MET A 32 -13.99 0.49 -8.22
CA MET A 32 -13.68 0.04 -6.88
C MET A 32 -12.28 0.53 -6.46
N ALA A 33 -12.17 1.00 -5.23
CA ALA A 33 -10.91 1.33 -4.60
C ALA A 33 -10.63 0.34 -3.47
N ILE A 34 -9.38 -0.10 -3.29
CA ILE A 34 -9.02 -1.03 -2.23
C ILE A 34 -9.25 -0.46 -0.82
N GLY A 35 -9.23 0.86 -0.67
CA GLY A 35 -9.42 1.53 0.61
C GLY A 35 -9.68 3.02 0.45
N LEU A 36 -10.03 3.68 1.57
CA LEU A 36 -10.45 5.08 1.62
C LEU A 36 -9.41 6.06 1.06
N ALA A 37 -8.12 5.82 1.29
CA ALA A 37 -7.05 6.67 0.76
C ALA A 37 -7.00 6.64 -0.78
N THR A 38 -7.22 5.47 -1.39
CA THR A 38 -7.32 5.31 -2.85
C THR A 38 -8.58 5.97 -3.39
N GLN A 39 -9.71 5.82 -2.68
CA GLN A 39 -10.97 6.48 -3.03
C GLN A 39 -10.85 8.01 -3.04
N ARG A 40 -10.16 8.60 -2.06
CA ARG A 40 -9.92 10.05 -2.01
C ARG A 40 -9.20 10.54 -3.27
N VAL A 41 -8.16 9.83 -3.71
CA VAL A 41 -7.46 10.16 -4.95
C VAL A 41 -8.40 10.06 -6.17
N LEU A 42 -9.23 9.01 -6.26
CA LEU A 42 -10.20 8.89 -7.37
C LEU A 42 -11.21 10.04 -7.38
N ASN A 43 -11.67 10.47 -6.20
CA ASN A 43 -12.60 11.60 -6.07
C ASN A 43 -11.99 12.92 -6.57
N GLU A 44 -10.67 13.14 -6.43
CA GLU A 44 -9.98 14.31 -7.01
C GLU A 44 -10.08 14.35 -8.54
N TYR A 45 -10.22 13.18 -9.18
CA TYR A 45 -10.47 13.04 -10.61
C TYR A 45 -11.96 12.98 -11.00
N GLY A 46 -12.87 13.21 -10.03
CA GLY A 46 -14.31 13.13 -10.26
C GLY A 46 -14.85 11.72 -10.48
N LEU A 47 -14.09 10.69 -10.08
CA LEU A 47 -14.47 9.29 -10.21
C LEU A 47 -15.06 8.79 -8.87
N VAL A 48 -16.37 8.54 -8.87
CA VAL A 48 -17.05 7.91 -7.72
C VAL A 48 -16.69 6.43 -7.67
N SER A 49 -16.27 5.94 -6.51
CA SER A 49 -15.86 4.54 -6.34
C SER A 49 -16.41 3.92 -5.07
N GLU A 50 -16.61 2.59 -5.11
CA GLU A 50 -16.94 1.78 -3.94
C GLU A 50 -15.68 1.28 -3.25
N VAL A 51 -15.78 1.09 -1.93
CA VAL A 51 -14.68 0.60 -1.09
C VAL A 51 -15.20 -0.59 -0.29
N PRO A 52 -14.49 -1.73 -0.28
CA PRO A 52 -14.88 -2.89 0.51
C PRO A 52 -14.78 -2.61 2.02
N SER A 53 -15.66 -3.19 2.81
CA SER A 53 -15.68 -3.04 4.27
C SER A 53 -14.37 -3.48 4.95
N GLY A 54 -13.67 -4.47 4.39
CA GLY A 54 -12.41 -4.98 4.91
C GLY A 54 -11.14 -4.24 4.46
N PHE A 55 -11.24 -3.24 3.57
CA PHE A 55 -10.12 -2.45 3.02
C PHE A 55 -8.93 -3.29 2.52
N ASN A 56 -9.21 -4.48 1.98
CA ASN A 56 -8.20 -5.44 1.54
C ASN A 56 -8.65 -6.25 0.31
N SER A 57 -7.77 -7.11 -0.20
CA SER A 57 -8.05 -7.93 -1.38
C SER A 57 -9.19 -8.93 -1.18
N ALA A 58 -9.41 -9.43 0.04
CA ALA A 58 -10.51 -10.35 0.35
C ALA A 58 -11.86 -9.62 0.26
N GLY A 59 -11.97 -8.43 0.87
CA GLY A 59 -13.16 -7.60 0.76
C GLY A 59 -13.46 -7.16 -0.68
N LEU A 60 -12.42 -6.88 -1.49
CA LEU A 60 -12.60 -6.64 -2.93
C LEU A 60 -13.16 -7.86 -3.65
N ALA A 61 -12.65 -9.07 -3.35
CA ALA A 61 -13.14 -10.30 -3.94
C ALA A 61 -14.62 -10.52 -3.60
N GLU A 62 -15.02 -10.36 -2.34
CA GLU A 62 -16.42 -10.43 -1.91
C GLU A 62 -17.32 -9.46 -2.68
N LEU A 63 -16.90 -8.20 -2.80
CA LEU A 63 -17.68 -7.17 -3.48
C LEU A 63 -17.87 -7.49 -4.97
N ILE A 64 -16.83 -8.02 -5.62
CA ILE A 64 -16.87 -8.45 -7.02
C ILE A 64 -17.83 -9.66 -7.19
N GLU A 65 -17.80 -10.62 -6.26
CA GLU A 65 -18.62 -11.83 -6.32
C GLU A 65 -20.10 -11.58 -6.04
N GLN A 66 -20.40 -10.62 -5.18
CA GLN A 66 -21.80 -10.19 -4.91
C GLN A 66 -22.46 -9.55 -6.15
N GLY A 67 -21.66 -8.91 -7.02
CA GLY A 67 -22.12 -8.36 -8.28
C GLY A 67 -22.15 -9.43 -9.39
N LYS A 68 -23.03 -9.29 -10.39
CA LYS A 68 -23.03 -10.15 -11.58
C LYS A 68 -22.02 -9.69 -12.63
N HIS A 69 -20.78 -9.43 -12.18
CA HIS A 69 -19.72 -8.93 -13.02
C HIS A 69 -19.08 -10.06 -13.84
N ARG A 70 -18.66 -9.74 -15.08
CA ARG A 70 -18.07 -10.71 -16.01
C ARG A 70 -16.60 -10.43 -16.30
N LYS A 71 -16.24 -9.15 -16.32
CA LYS A 71 -14.90 -8.75 -16.74
C LYS A 71 -14.39 -7.55 -15.94
N CYS A 72 -13.31 -7.77 -15.21
CA CYS A 72 -12.68 -6.74 -14.37
C CYS A 72 -11.33 -6.33 -14.94
N LEU A 73 -11.01 -5.03 -14.86
CA LEU A 73 -9.67 -4.50 -15.12
C LEU A 73 -9.07 -3.97 -13.82
N ILE A 74 -7.89 -4.43 -13.47
CA ILE A 74 -7.19 -4.03 -12.27
C ILE A 74 -6.03 -3.10 -12.62
N PHE A 75 -6.08 -1.87 -12.13
CA PHE A 75 -4.94 -0.95 -12.15
C PHE A 75 -4.07 -1.21 -10.91
N CYS A 76 -2.80 -1.55 -11.15
CA CYS A 76 -1.87 -1.94 -10.09
C CYS A 76 -0.44 -1.47 -10.38
N GLY A 77 0.48 -1.70 -9.44
CA GLY A 77 1.91 -1.61 -9.65
C GLY A 77 2.48 -2.85 -10.34
N GLY A 78 3.79 -3.00 -10.36
CA GLY A 78 4.48 -4.09 -11.07
C GLY A 78 4.15 -5.51 -10.59
N LYS A 79 3.69 -5.69 -9.34
CA LYS A 79 3.22 -6.99 -8.83
C LYS A 79 1.70 -7.06 -8.98
N GLN A 80 1.21 -8.14 -9.61
CA GLN A 80 -0.22 -8.39 -9.73
C GLN A 80 -0.82 -8.67 -8.34
N PRO A 81 -1.94 -8.02 -7.98
CA PRO A 81 -2.66 -8.36 -6.77
C PRO A 81 -3.25 -9.77 -6.90
N GLN A 82 -3.09 -10.58 -5.87
CA GLN A 82 -3.75 -11.88 -5.79
C GLN A 82 -5.18 -11.65 -5.27
N LEU A 83 -6.15 -11.75 -6.16
CA LEU A 83 -7.58 -11.81 -5.84
C LEU A 83 -8.02 -13.27 -5.93
N ASN A 84 -8.35 -13.88 -4.80
CA ASN A 84 -8.90 -15.23 -4.74
C ASN A 84 -10.40 -15.14 -5.01
N LEU A 85 -10.80 -15.30 -6.27
CA LEU A 85 -12.21 -15.33 -6.69
C LEU A 85 -12.67 -16.78 -6.84
N HIS A 86 -13.87 -17.08 -6.35
CA HIS A 86 -14.51 -18.38 -6.48
C HIS A 86 -15.34 -18.49 -7.76
N THR A 87 -15.63 -17.38 -8.42
CA THR A 87 -16.42 -17.30 -9.65
C THR A 87 -15.55 -17.14 -10.90
N GLN A 88 -16.08 -17.59 -12.06
CA GLN A 88 -15.40 -17.43 -13.36
C GLN A 88 -15.51 -15.99 -13.88
N ILE A 89 -14.79 -15.07 -13.26
CA ILE A 89 -14.68 -13.69 -13.69
C ILE A 89 -13.36 -13.51 -14.44
N LYS A 90 -13.40 -12.90 -15.61
CA LYS A 90 -12.18 -12.57 -16.34
C LYS A 90 -11.49 -11.38 -15.69
N LEU A 91 -10.28 -11.59 -15.18
CA LEU A 91 -9.43 -10.54 -14.62
C LEU A 91 -8.33 -10.18 -15.61
N ASP A 92 -8.33 -8.93 -16.08
CA ASP A 92 -7.20 -8.34 -16.79
C ASP A 92 -6.48 -7.36 -15.85
N THR A 93 -5.16 -7.28 -15.91
CA THR A 93 -4.36 -6.36 -15.10
C THR A 93 -3.62 -5.36 -15.96
N PHE A 94 -3.56 -4.13 -15.49
CA PHE A 94 -2.79 -3.06 -16.11
C PHE A 94 -1.81 -2.47 -15.09
N SER A 95 -0.52 -2.76 -15.27
CA SER A 95 0.54 -2.16 -14.46
C SER A 95 0.79 -0.73 -14.95
N CYS A 96 0.27 0.24 -14.21
CA CYS A 96 0.35 1.65 -14.58
C CYS A 96 1.54 2.38 -13.93
N TYR A 97 2.26 1.74 -13.02
CA TYR A 97 3.49 2.26 -12.41
C TYR A 97 4.37 1.11 -11.93
N ARG A 98 5.63 1.42 -11.69
CA ARG A 98 6.55 0.55 -10.96
C ARG A 98 7.26 1.35 -9.87
N VAL A 99 7.54 0.71 -8.76
CA VAL A 99 8.44 1.24 -7.74
C VAL A 99 9.86 0.95 -8.19
N VAL A 100 10.70 1.96 -8.17
CA VAL A 100 12.12 1.85 -8.49
C VAL A 100 12.89 2.27 -7.26
N ASP A 101 13.82 1.43 -6.82
CA ASP A 101 14.72 1.78 -5.72
C ASP A 101 15.72 2.84 -6.23
N GLU A 102 16.01 3.83 -5.44
CA GLU A 102 17.04 4.83 -5.75
C GLU A 102 18.41 4.24 -5.44
N GLU A 103 19.30 4.20 -6.44
CA GLU A 103 20.57 3.45 -6.35
C GLU A 103 21.64 4.07 -5.40
N SER A 104 21.39 5.25 -4.84
CA SER A 104 22.41 6.02 -4.11
C SER A 104 21.95 6.67 -2.80
N VAL A 105 21.06 6.04 -2.05
CA VAL A 105 20.62 6.57 -0.76
C VAL A 105 21.59 6.12 0.34
N GLU A 106 22.38 7.05 0.88
CA GLU A 106 23.08 6.83 2.14
C GLU A 106 22.15 7.24 3.29
N LEU A 107 21.84 6.32 4.18
CA LEU A 107 21.00 6.60 5.37
C LEU A 107 21.62 7.69 6.25
N SER A 108 22.93 7.77 6.33
CA SER A 108 23.67 8.83 7.00
C SER A 108 23.30 10.24 6.51
N ASN A 109 23.01 10.40 5.21
CA ASN A 109 22.58 11.67 4.63
C ASN A 109 21.15 12.04 5.05
N ILE A 110 20.30 11.04 5.33
CA ILE A 110 18.92 11.25 5.79
C ILE A 110 18.88 11.49 7.30
N THR A 111 19.59 10.68 8.06
CA THR A 111 19.53 10.70 9.53
C THR A 111 20.55 11.68 10.14
N GLY A 112 21.66 11.92 9.44
CA GLY A 112 22.82 12.61 10.01
C GLY A 112 23.31 11.88 11.27
N ASN A 113 23.74 12.63 12.29
CA ASN A 113 24.09 12.09 13.61
C ASN A 113 22.90 12.01 14.59
N ARG A 114 21.66 12.11 14.09
CA ARG A 114 20.44 12.10 14.93
C ARG A 114 19.92 10.69 15.12
N LYS A 115 19.32 10.44 16.29
CA LYS A 115 18.49 9.24 16.47
C LYS A 115 17.27 9.35 15.56
N ALA A 116 17.08 8.38 14.66
CA ALA A 116 15.95 8.32 13.77
C ALA A 116 15.00 7.20 14.19
N ILE A 117 13.70 7.44 14.02
CA ILE A 117 12.65 6.44 14.16
C ILE A 117 12.05 6.24 12.78
N PHE A 118 12.07 5.01 12.28
CA PHE A 118 11.54 4.67 10.97
C PHE A 118 10.15 4.06 11.11
N LEU A 119 9.19 4.56 10.33
CA LEU A 119 7.84 4.02 10.24
C LEU A 119 7.78 3.02 9.08
N ILE A 120 7.55 1.74 9.38
CA ILE A 120 7.59 0.65 8.41
C ILE A 120 6.21 0.03 8.24
N TYR A 121 5.60 0.29 7.10
CA TYR A 121 4.24 -0.15 6.78
C TYR A 121 4.17 -1.51 6.09
N ASN A 122 5.27 -1.99 5.50
CA ASN A 122 5.31 -3.26 4.78
C ASN A 122 6.73 -3.86 4.75
N ILE A 123 6.80 -5.17 4.44
CA ILE A 123 8.05 -5.92 4.38
C ILE A 123 9.02 -5.35 3.32
N GLN A 124 8.50 -4.92 2.17
CA GLN A 124 9.34 -4.39 1.09
C GLN A 124 10.10 -3.13 1.53
N THR A 125 9.44 -2.24 2.28
CA THR A 125 10.09 -1.06 2.85
C THR A 125 11.16 -1.45 3.87
N LEU A 126 10.92 -2.47 4.70
CA LEU A 126 11.94 -3.00 5.61
C LEU A 126 13.15 -3.55 4.84
N GLU A 127 12.92 -4.36 3.80
CA GLU A 127 13.99 -4.91 2.97
C GLU A 127 14.82 -3.84 2.27
N VAL A 128 14.18 -2.76 1.81
CA VAL A 128 14.88 -1.59 1.25
C VAL A 128 15.73 -0.93 2.31
N LEU A 129 15.19 -0.66 3.49
CA LEU A 129 15.94 -0.09 4.61
C LEU A 129 17.16 -0.93 4.94
N MET A 130 17.02 -2.27 4.98
CA MET A 130 18.13 -3.19 5.27
C MET A 130 19.23 -3.15 4.22
N ARG A 131 18.89 -2.99 2.94
CA ARG A 131 19.90 -2.88 1.86
C ARG A 131 20.81 -1.66 2.01
N TYR A 132 20.28 -0.58 2.55
CA TYR A 132 21.02 0.68 2.73
C TYR A 132 21.60 0.86 4.14
N SER A 133 21.38 -0.11 5.05
CA SER A 133 21.88 -0.08 6.42
C SER A 133 23.18 -0.84 6.56
N GLN A 134 24.12 -0.29 7.33
CA GLN A 134 25.30 -1.01 7.78
C GLN A 134 25.02 -1.73 9.09
N ALA A 135 25.77 -2.78 9.41
CA ALA A 135 25.58 -3.55 10.63
C ALA A 135 25.62 -2.70 11.92
N ALA A 136 26.44 -1.65 11.93
CA ALA A 136 26.54 -0.70 13.05
C ALA A 136 25.29 0.19 13.23
N ASP A 137 24.48 0.32 12.17
CA ASP A 137 23.24 1.14 12.22
C ASP A 137 22.09 0.34 12.81
N LEU A 138 22.07 -1.00 12.60
CA LEU A 138 20.96 -1.87 13.01
C LEU A 138 20.74 -1.88 14.53
N GLU A 139 21.82 -1.83 15.32
CA GLU A 139 21.72 -1.80 16.80
C GLU A 139 21.16 -0.47 17.34
N LYS A 140 21.28 0.60 16.56
CA LYS A 140 20.82 1.95 16.94
C LYS A 140 19.47 2.32 16.32
N MET A 141 18.95 1.47 15.43
CA MET A 141 17.70 1.71 14.76
C MET A 141 16.51 1.51 15.69
N ASN A 142 15.58 2.45 15.58
CA ASN A 142 14.25 2.33 16.19
C ASN A 142 13.22 2.27 15.10
N LEU A 143 12.39 1.23 15.13
CA LEU A 143 11.30 1.03 14.17
C LEU A 143 9.95 1.08 14.86
N ILE A 144 8.99 1.73 14.24
CA ILE A 144 7.57 1.51 14.47
C ILE A 144 7.03 0.76 13.26
N VAL A 145 6.41 -0.38 13.48
CA VAL A 145 5.96 -1.28 12.42
C VAL A 145 4.45 -1.50 12.45
N ALA A 146 3.86 -1.65 11.28
CA ALA A 146 2.41 -1.74 11.11
C ALA A 146 1.83 -3.13 11.45
N SER A 147 2.66 -4.14 11.74
CA SER A 147 2.17 -5.48 12.10
C SER A 147 3.24 -6.33 12.79
N PRO A 148 2.82 -7.36 13.58
CA PRO A 148 3.73 -8.33 14.19
C PRO A 148 4.61 -9.07 13.17
N ARG A 149 4.10 -9.32 11.96
CA ARG A 149 4.85 -9.96 10.89
C ARG A 149 6.06 -9.14 10.45
N ILE A 150 5.93 -7.81 10.41
CA ILE A 150 7.03 -6.91 10.06
C ILE A 150 8.04 -6.86 11.21
N GLN A 151 7.57 -6.90 12.47
CA GLN A 151 8.41 -6.95 13.66
C GLN A 151 9.28 -8.22 13.68
N GLU A 152 8.70 -9.37 13.42
CA GLU A 152 9.41 -10.65 13.32
C GLU A 152 10.51 -10.59 12.24
N ALA A 153 10.18 -10.03 11.06
CA ALA A 153 11.16 -9.82 10.00
C ALA A 153 12.29 -8.88 10.44
N ALA A 154 11.99 -7.80 11.17
CA ALA A 154 13.01 -6.89 11.70
C ALA A 154 13.93 -7.57 12.71
N PHE A 155 13.39 -8.40 13.60
CA PHE A 155 14.19 -9.18 14.55
C PHE A 155 15.11 -10.18 13.84
N ASN A 156 14.65 -10.82 12.76
CA ASN A 156 15.47 -11.73 11.95
C ASN A 156 16.65 -10.99 11.26
N HIS A 157 16.52 -9.68 11.03
CA HIS A 157 17.61 -8.82 10.57
C HIS A 157 18.50 -8.26 11.69
N GLY A 158 18.23 -8.60 12.95
CA GLY A 158 19.03 -8.17 14.12
C GLY A 158 18.62 -6.83 14.73
N ILE A 159 17.51 -6.23 14.29
CA ILE A 159 17.00 -4.98 14.86
C ILE A 159 16.27 -5.28 16.16
N LYS A 160 16.74 -4.72 17.28
CA LYS A 160 16.15 -4.92 18.61
C LYS A 160 15.12 -3.85 18.97
N GLY A 161 15.29 -2.64 18.48
CA GLY A 161 14.40 -1.50 18.74
C GLY A 161 13.19 -1.47 17.81
N CYS A 162 12.23 -2.40 17.98
CA CYS A 162 11.09 -2.53 17.09
C CYS A 162 9.77 -2.66 17.87
N ILE A 163 8.84 -1.73 17.68
CA ILE A 163 7.54 -1.66 18.34
C ILE A 163 6.44 -1.79 17.29
N VAL A 164 5.44 -2.60 17.56
CA VAL A 164 4.22 -2.70 16.73
C VAL A 164 3.25 -1.59 17.15
N ALA A 165 2.76 -0.80 16.20
CA ALA A 165 1.71 0.18 16.43
C ALA A 165 0.37 -0.52 16.69
N GLU A 166 -0.58 0.16 17.34
CA GLU A 166 -1.91 -0.38 17.63
C GLU A 166 -2.70 -0.66 16.34
N SER A 167 -2.46 0.11 15.30
CA SER A 167 -3.00 -0.11 13.96
C SER A 167 -2.03 0.39 12.87
N PRO A 168 -2.22 -0.01 11.60
CA PRO A 168 -1.37 0.42 10.48
C PRO A 168 -1.73 1.82 9.96
N HIS A 169 -2.60 2.58 10.61
CA HIS A 169 -2.95 3.93 10.19
C HIS A 169 -1.89 4.95 10.62
N ASP A 170 -1.78 6.03 9.88
CA ASP A 170 -0.74 7.04 10.07
C ASP A 170 -0.79 7.69 11.46
N GLU A 171 -1.97 7.84 12.05
CA GLU A 171 -2.17 8.42 13.37
C GLU A 171 -1.52 7.56 14.45
N GLU A 172 -1.84 6.27 14.52
CA GLU A 172 -1.32 5.33 15.52
C GLU A 172 0.18 5.04 15.32
N MET A 173 0.61 4.96 14.05
CA MET A 173 2.03 4.83 13.73
C MET A 173 2.83 6.03 14.23
N THR A 174 2.31 7.24 14.00
CA THR A 174 2.94 8.50 14.45
C THR A 174 2.90 8.63 15.97
N GLU A 175 1.80 8.27 16.61
CA GLU A 175 1.65 8.29 18.07
C GLU A 175 2.65 7.37 18.78
N ALA A 176 2.83 6.17 18.24
CA ALA A 176 3.83 5.22 18.73
C ALA A 176 5.26 5.79 18.59
N ALA A 177 5.56 6.46 17.48
CA ALA A 177 6.85 7.11 17.28
C ALA A 177 7.09 8.28 18.26
N ILE A 178 6.08 9.09 18.53
CA ILE A 178 6.14 10.20 19.51
C ILE A 178 6.35 9.65 20.91
N LYS A 179 5.65 8.57 21.31
CA LYS A 179 5.83 7.92 22.62
C LYS A 179 7.27 7.40 22.77
N LEU A 180 7.80 6.76 21.74
CA LEU A 180 9.18 6.26 21.75
C LEU A 180 10.21 7.41 21.79
N ALA A 181 9.98 8.51 21.10
CA ALA A 181 10.91 9.64 21.09
C ALA A 181 11.01 10.37 22.44
N ARG A 182 10.00 10.21 23.31
CA ARG A 182 9.94 10.84 24.65
C ARG A 182 10.45 9.92 25.77
N SER A 183 10.67 8.64 25.49
CA SER A 183 11.25 7.65 26.41
C SER A 183 12.78 7.68 26.43
#